data_8b7ec580be890454789df304ff9cf959
#
_entry.id   8b7ec580be890454789df304ff9cf959
#
_cell.length_a   1.000
_cell.length_b   1.000
_cell.length_c   1.000
_cell.angle_alpha   90.00
_cell.angle_beta   90.00
_cell.angle_gamma   90.00
#
_symmetry.space_group_name_H-M   'P 1'
#
loop_
_entity.id
_entity.type
_entity.pdbx_description
1 polymer ?
#
loop_
_entity_poly.entity_id
_entity_poly.type
_entity_poly.pdbx_seq_one_letter_code
_entity_poly.pdbx_strand_id
1 'polypeptide(L)'
;VRICNPYAGISYGCFAAINTFEVQEKNVDFYFAKDIPHGTVSICKYASKVSSHLKECYVYTPYGYEEGDERYPVLYLQHGVGENETGWIWQGKTNFIMDYLIAEGKCEKMIVVMSSGYAFKDGEKPVFYPGNFESELIHNIIPYIENNFRVRKGRDYRAMAGLSLGSAQTTDIVAKNMKLFSAAGVFSGVAIHEMERICDSKETLDVVFMSCGCYEDQIRTGMKQIEQKFENAGKYCISKVYEGYHEWHVWRKSLYDFVPLLFRKAGAETDDIPGERTARITRQRLQRQTMEEQILMFDPVYRQIRFETDEAGRPAGKYPDIPHGICITEQGTAVVCFEAPEAVSVEATLDGKEFLKLRKDQERQGYWTGEIHNITPGYHNVYFRANGTDVIN
;
A
#
# COMPACT_ATOMS: atom_id res chain seq x y z
N VAL A 1 10.11 -20.76 14.18
CA VAL A 1 8.79 -20.08 14.23
C VAL A 1 9.07 -18.61 14.10
N ARG A 2 8.48 -17.96 13.10
CA ARG A 2 8.54 -16.49 12.97
C ARG A 2 7.51 -15.90 13.91
N ILE A 3 7.90 -14.98 14.76
CA ILE A 3 7.01 -14.29 15.70
C ILE A 3 7.24 -12.80 15.51
N CYS A 4 6.18 -12.07 15.14
CA CYS A 4 6.22 -10.61 15.13
C CYS A 4 6.15 -10.09 16.56
N ASN A 5 6.88 -9.02 16.80
CA ASN A 5 6.74 -8.25 18.02
C ASN A 5 5.35 -7.58 18.03
N PRO A 6 4.47 -7.89 19.00
CA PRO A 6 3.14 -7.31 19.06
C PRO A 6 3.14 -5.81 19.40
N TYR A 7 4.29 -5.27 19.80
CA TYR A 7 4.45 -3.84 20.16
C TYR A 7 5.06 -3.00 19.04
N ALA A 8 5.36 -3.60 17.88
CA ALA A 8 5.85 -2.87 16.71
C ALA A 8 4.79 -2.87 15.60
N GLY A 9 4.86 -1.90 14.70
CA GLY A 9 3.97 -1.88 13.53
C GLY A 9 4.06 -3.21 12.78
N ILE A 10 2.92 -3.78 12.44
CA ILE A 10 2.83 -5.06 11.75
C ILE A 10 2.36 -4.82 10.32
N SER A 11 3.02 -5.48 9.40
CA SER A 11 2.67 -5.55 7.99
C SER A 11 2.79 -6.98 7.49
N TYR A 12 2.47 -7.21 6.25
CA TYR A 12 2.62 -8.51 5.61
C TYR A 12 3.46 -8.37 4.34
N GLY A 13 4.54 -9.11 4.26
CA GLY A 13 5.42 -9.15 3.10
C GLY A 13 6.33 -10.38 3.14
N CYS A 14 6.94 -10.72 2.02
CA CYS A 14 7.77 -11.92 1.89
C CYS A 14 7.07 -13.19 2.39
N PHE A 15 5.75 -13.30 2.17
CA PHE A 15 4.88 -14.42 2.60
C PHE A 15 4.76 -14.60 4.13
N ALA A 16 5.01 -13.55 4.89
CA ALA A 16 4.92 -13.59 6.35
C ALA A 16 4.48 -12.24 6.93
N ALA A 17 4.02 -12.27 8.17
CA ALA A 17 3.92 -11.05 8.97
C ALA A 17 5.33 -10.53 9.28
N ILE A 18 5.51 -9.23 9.19
CA ILE A 18 6.78 -8.53 9.43
C ILE A 18 6.53 -7.30 10.29
N ASN A 19 7.53 -6.91 11.05
CA ASN A 19 7.52 -5.63 11.74
C ASN A 19 8.06 -4.53 10.81
N THR A 20 7.43 -3.36 10.88
CA THR A 20 7.74 -2.25 10.01
C THR A 20 7.66 -0.93 10.75
N PHE A 21 8.36 0.04 10.26
CA PHE A 21 8.21 1.44 10.63
C PHE A 21 8.32 2.30 9.38
N GLU A 22 7.92 3.55 9.49
CA GLU A 22 7.95 4.48 8.38
C GLU A 22 8.74 5.73 8.71
N VAL A 23 9.63 6.12 7.79
CA VAL A 23 10.30 7.42 7.82
C VAL A 23 9.58 8.33 6.84
N GLN A 24 8.99 9.40 7.36
CA GLN A 24 8.20 10.31 6.54
C GLN A 24 9.06 10.99 5.48
N GLU A 25 8.59 10.96 4.23
CA GLU A 25 9.17 11.74 3.16
C GLU A 25 8.86 13.24 3.37
N LYS A 26 9.87 14.09 3.26
CA LYS A 26 9.71 15.53 3.46
C LYS A 26 8.76 16.12 2.41
N ASN A 27 7.78 16.89 2.87
CA ASN A 27 6.75 17.54 2.06
C ASN A 27 5.78 16.58 1.34
N VAL A 28 5.70 15.32 1.75
CA VAL A 28 4.73 14.35 1.26
C VAL A 28 3.82 13.97 2.42
N ASP A 29 2.54 14.35 2.35
CA ASP A 29 1.60 14.22 3.46
C ASP A 29 0.23 13.65 3.06
N PHE A 30 0.05 13.29 1.78
CA PHE A 30 -1.24 12.85 1.24
C PHE A 30 -1.67 11.44 1.70
N TYR A 31 -0.78 10.69 2.31
CA TYR A 31 -1.04 9.34 2.82
C TYR A 31 -1.00 9.24 4.36
N PHE A 32 -1.01 10.38 5.03
CA PHE A 32 -1.14 10.44 6.49
C PHE A 32 -2.55 10.78 6.92
N ALA A 33 -2.92 10.33 8.11
CA ALA A 33 -4.18 10.72 8.71
C ALA A 33 -4.21 12.24 8.93
N LYS A 34 -5.33 12.88 8.58
CA LYS A 34 -5.56 14.33 8.71
C LYS A 34 -6.90 14.54 9.40
N ASP A 35 -7.13 15.73 9.92
CA ASP A 35 -8.44 16.13 10.46
C ASP A 35 -9.40 16.49 9.31
N ILE A 36 -9.87 15.46 8.62
CA ILE A 36 -10.81 15.50 7.49
C ILE A 36 -11.82 14.37 7.66
N PRO A 37 -12.96 14.38 6.96
CA PRO A 37 -13.87 13.26 6.96
C PRO A 37 -13.21 11.97 6.42
N HIS A 38 -13.34 10.87 7.17
CA HIS A 38 -12.74 9.58 6.82
C HIS A 38 -13.78 8.59 6.34
N GLY A 39 -13.40 7.80 5.34
CA GLY A 39 -14.13 6.61 4.94
C GLY A 39 -13.95 5.45 5.92
N THR A 40 -14.61 4.35 5.65
CA THR A 40 -14.56 3.13 6.46
C THR A 40 -13.81 2.03 5.74
N VAL A 41 -12.97 1.29 6.45
CA VAL A 41 -12.35 0.06 5.95
C VAL A 41 -13.00 -1.13 6.64
N SER A 42 -13.68 -1.96 5.86
CA SER A 42 -14.33 -3.17 6.33
C SER A 42 -13.53 -4.41 5.93
N ILE A 43 -13.40 -5.36 6.87
CA ILE A 43 -12.85 -6.69 6.61
C ILE A 43 -14.02 -7.60 6.27
N CYS A 44 -14.09 -8.05 5.04
CA CYS A 44 -15.19 -8.83 4.51
C CYS A 44 -14.76 -10.26 4.24
N LYS A 45 -15.63 -11.23 4.57
CA LYS A 45 -15.39 -12.64 4.29
C LYS A 45 -16.37 -13.13 3.22
N TYR A 46 -15.85 -13.85 2.24
CA TYR A 46 -16.63 -14.43 1.16
C TYR A 46 -16.20 -15.87 0.87
N ALA A 47 -17.15 -16.69 0.41
CA ALA A 47 -16.85 -18.05 -0.01
C ALA A 47 -16.29 -18.06 -1.43
N SER A 48 -15.05 -18.50 -1.60
CA SER A 48 -14.44 -18.70 -2.91
C SER A 48 -14.80 -20.06 -3.47
N LYS A 49 -15.38 -20.07 -4.68
CA LYS A 49 -15.62 -21.31 -5.43
C LYS A 49 -14.36 -21.82 -6.14
N VAL A 50 -13.36 -20.95 -6.32
CA VAL A 50 -12.09 -21.30 -6.95
C VAL A 50 -11.20 -22.04 -5.98
N SER A 51 -11.01 -21.49 -4.79
CA SER A 51 -10.15 -22.08 -3.77
C SER A 51 -10.88 -23.06 -2.83
N SER A 52 -12.21 -23.09 -2.85
CA SER A 52 -13.07 -23.84 -1.92
C SER A 52 -12.88 -23.43 -0.44
N HIS A 53 -12.39 -22.23 -0.21
CA HIS A 53 -12.14 -21.68 1.13
C HIS A 53 -12.94 -20.41 1.38
N LEU A 54 -13.09 -20.08 2.66
CA LEU A 54 -13.50 -18.75 3.07
C LEU A 54 -12.27 -17.81 2.95
N LYS A 55 -12.44 -16.77 2.14
CA LYS A 55 -11.39 -15.76 1.90
C LYS A 55 -11.80 -14.40 2.46
N GLU A 56 -10.83 -13.53 2.60
CA GLU A 56 -11.02 -12.16 3.07
C GLU A 56 -10.71 -11.16 1.97
N CYS A 57 -11.38 -10.02 2.03
CA CYS A 57 -10.99 -8.82 1.30
C CYS A 57 -11.23 -7.59 2.18
N TYR A 58 -10.40 -6.58 1.99
CA TYR A 58 -10.56 -5.27 2.60
C TYR A 58 -11.34 -4.38 1.63
N VAL A 59 -12.35 -3.70 2.14
CA VAL A 59 -13.21 -2.82 1.34
C VAL A 59 -13.22 -1.44 1.98
N TYR A 60 -12.67 -0.47 1.27
CA TYR A 60 -12.82 0.94 1.64
C TYR A 60 -14.11 1.48 1.05
N THR A 61 -14.93 2.13 1.87
CA THR A 61 -16.11 2.91 1.47
C THR A 61 -15.90 4.38 1.82
N PRO A 62 -16.26 5.34 0.93
CA PRO A 62 -16.00 6.75 1.17
C PRO A 62 -16.86 7.33 2.28
N TYR A 63 -16.41 8.42 2.89
CA TYR A 63 -17.18 9.16 3.89
C TYR A 63 -18.61 9.46 3.44
N GLY A 64 -19.56 9.24 4.36
CA GLY A 64 -21.00 9.39 4.10
C GLY A 64 -21.64 8.16 3.43
N TYR A 65 -20.87 7.08 3.21
CA TYR A 65 -21.44 5.85 2.64
C TYR A 65 -22.55 5.30 3.50
N GLU A 66 -22.38 5.19 4.82
CA GLU A 66 -23.37 4.57 5.71
C GLU A 66 -24.68 5.39 5.85
N GLU A 67 -24.62 6.69 5.58
CA GLU A 67 -25.71 7.65 5.79
C GLU A 67 -26.61 7.88 4.56
N GLY A 68 -26.19 7.40 3.38
CA GLY A 68 -26.86 7.68 2.12
C GLY A 68 -27.23 6.45 1.31
N ASP A 69 -27.94 6.71 0.19
CA ASP A 69 -28.37 5.66 -0.78
C ASP A 69 -27.51 5.67 -2.05
N GLU A 70 -26.52 6.51 -2.12
CA GLU A 70 -25.69 6.71 -3.29
C GLU A 70 -24.95 5.42 -3.68
N ARG A 71 -24.83 5.18 -4.99
CA ARG A 71 -24.07 4.08 -5.55
C ARG A 71 -22.75 4.56 -6.11
N TYR A 72 -21.70 3.79 -5.92
CA TYR A 72 -20.33 4.18 -6.19
C TYR A 72 -19.66 3.30 -7.23
N PRO A 73 -18.78 3.83 -8.08
CA PRO A 73 -17.91 3.01 -8.91
C PRO A 73 -16.90 2.26 -8.04
N VAL A 74 -16.24 1.26 -8.63
CA VAL A 74 -15.36 0.34 -7.87
C VAL A 74 -13.99 0.24 -8.52
N LEU A 75 -12.95 0.45 -7.71
CA LEU A 75 -11.55 0.13 -8.02
C LEU A 75 -11.17 -1.19 -7.34
N TYR A 76 -10.76 -2.19 -8.12
CA TYR A 76 -10.14 -3.42 -7.64
C TYR A 76 -8.62 -3.23 -7.64
N LEU A 77 -8.00 -3.25 -6.44
CA LEU A 77 -6.61 -2.85 -6.22
C LEU A 77 -5.80 -4.03 -5.69
N GLN A 78 -4.82 -4.51 -6.48
CA GLN A 78 -4.06 -5.72 -6.20
C GLN A 78 -2.67 -5.47 -5.65
N HIS A 79 -2.30 -6.30 -4.67
CA HIS A 79 -0.99 -6.33 -4.01
C HIS A 79 0.08 -7.04 -4.85
N GLY A 80 1.34 -6.99 -4.40
CA GLY A 80 2.49 -7.63 -5.02
C GLY A 80 2.74 -9.06 -4.55
N VAL A 81 3.79 -9.67 -5.07
CA VAL A 81 4.21 -11.00 -4.65
C VAL A 81 4.66 -11.00 -3.18
N GLY A 82 4.25 -12.03 -2.43
CA GLY A 82 4.60 -12.16 -1.02
C GLY A 82 3.78 -11.29 -0.07
N GLU A 83 2.86 -10.48 -0.59
CA GLU A 83 1.91 -9.66 0.16
C GLU A 83 0.53 -10.32 0.20
N ASN A 84 -0.46 -9.65 0.76
CA ASN A 84 -1.84 -10.10 0.82
C ASN A 84 -2.83 -8.92 0.79
N GLU A 85 -4.11 -9.18 1.07
CA GLU A 85 -5.19 -8.20 1.08
C GLU A 85 -4.99 -7.02 2.03
N THR A 86 -4.10 -7.13 3.02
CA THR A 86 -3.81 -6.05 3.98
C THR A 86 -2.85 -5.01 3.42
N GLY A 87 -2.02 -5.37 2.44
CA GLY A 87 -0.87 -4.58 1.99
C GLY A 87 -1.23 -3.14 1.60
N TRP A 88 -2.27 -2.95 0.82
CA TRP A 88 -2.71 -1.63 0.39
C TRP A 88 -3.27 -0.75 1.52
N ILE A 89 -3.76 -1.34 2.61
CA ILE A 89 -4.19 -0.58 3.80
C ILE A 89 -3.02 -0.32 4.73
N TRP A 90 -2.29 -1.36 5.11
CA TRP A 90 -1.25 -1.22 6.13
C TRP A 90 -0.02 -0.48 5.62
N GLN A 91 0.49 -0.86 4.44
CA GLN A 91 1.65 -0.27 3.82
C GLN A 91 1.27 0.81 2.80
N GLY A 92 0.26 0.54 1.99
CA GLY A 92 -0.19 1.43 0.91
C GLY A 92 -0.95 2.66 1.37
N LYS A 93 -1.53 2.65 2.59
CA LYS A 93 -2.29 3.78 3.14
C LYS A 93 -3.45 4.24 2.26
N THR A 94 -4.04 3.33 1.52
CA THR A 94 -5.08 3.60 0.52
C THR A 94 -6.24 4.41 1.11
N ASN A 95 -6.69 4.08 2.32
CA ASN A 95 -7.77 4.80 2.99
C ASN A 95 -7.45 6.29 3.14
N PHE A 96 -6.25 6.65 3.60
CA PHE A 96 -5.86 8.06 3.77
C PHE A 96 -5.67 8.77 2.42
N ILE A 97 -5.10 8.08 1.43
CA ILE A 97 -4.99 8.62 0.07
C ILE A 97 -6.37 8.95 -0.50
N MET A 98 -7.32 8.02 -0.33
CA MET A 98 -8.70 8.22 -0.79
C MET A 98 -9.39 9.36 -0.05
N ASP A 99 -9.30 9.38 1.28
CA ASP A 99 -9.88 10.44 2.11
C ASP A 99 -9.34 11.80 1.72
N TYR A 100 -8.01 11.90 1.52
CA TYR A 100 -7.37 13.13 1.08
C TYR A 100 -7.88 13.60 -0.29
N LEU A 101 -7.88 12.72 -1.28
CA LEU A 101 -8.29 13.03 -2.65
C LEU A 101 -9.79 13.44 -2.71
N ILE A 102 -10.64 12.78 -1.92
CA ILE A 102 -12.07 13.08 -1.83
C ILE A 102 -12.28 14.43 -1.13
N ALA A 103 -11.61 14.71 -0.03
CA ALA A 103 -11.71 15.96 0.70
C ALA A 103 -11.24 17.17 -0.14
N GLU A 104 -10.21 16.98 -0.97
CA GLU A 104 -9.69 17.97 -1.90
C GLU A 104 -10.54 18.09 -3.18
N GLY A 105 -11.60 17.29 -3.34
CA GLY A 105 -12.41 17.26 -4.56
C GLY A 105 -11.64 16.80 -5.81
N LYS A 106 -10.53 16.10 -5.63
CA LYS A 106 -9.65 15.66 -6.72
C LYS A 106 -10.09 14.37 -7.41
N CYS A 107 -10.95 13.58 -6.80
CA CYS A 107 -11.45 12.34 -7.38
C CYS A 107 -12.95 12.14 -7.15
N GLU A 108 -13.56 11.29 -7.96
CA GLU A 108 -14.90 10.75 -7.72
C GLU A 108 -14.88 9.88 -6.44
N LYS A 109 -15.92 9.96 -5.62
CA LYS A 109 -16.12 9.02 -4.52
C LYS A 109 -16.26 7.61 -5.09
N MET A 110 -15.49 6.67 -4.58
CA MET A 110 -15.50 5.28 -5.06
C MET A 110 -15.26 4.29 -3.94
N ILE A 111 -15.65 3.05 -4.16
CA ILE A 111 -15.30 1.90 -3.32
C ILE A 111 -13.96 1.36 -3.82
N VAL A 112 -13.04 1.00 -2.90
CA VAL A 112 -11.80 0.32 -3.25
C VAL A 112 -11.79 -1.06 -2.62
N VAL A 113 -11.56 -2.08 -3.43
CA VAL A 113 -11.57 -3.49 -3.02
C VAL A 113 -10.16 -4.05 -3.12
N MET A 114 -9.62 -4.49 -2.01
CA MET A 114 -8.29 -5.09 -1.89
C MET A 114 -8.45 -6.54 -1.45
N SER A 115 -8.11 -7.47 -2.31
CA SER A 115 -8.28 -8.91 -2.07
C SER A 115 -6.96 -9.65 -2.17
N SER A 116 -6.89 -10.85 -1.59
CA SER A 116 -5.75 -11.71 -1.82
C SER A 116 -5.68 -12.15 -3.28
N GLY A 117 -4.58 -11.82 -3.94
CA GLY A 117 -4.30 -12.20 -5.33
C GLY A 117 -4.01 -13.69 -5.54
N TYR A 118 -3.96 -14.47 -4.46
CA TYR A 118 -3.68 -15.91 -4.50
C TYR A 118 -4.97 -16.71 -4.49
N ALA A 119 -5.17 -17.55 -5.51
CA ALA A 119 -6.38 -18.34 -5.71
C ALA A 119 -6.04 -19.81 -6.03
N PHE A 120 -5.50 -20.50 -5.02
CA PHE A 120 -5.17 -21.92 -5.09
C PHE A 120 -6.32 -22.76 -4.60
N LYS A 121 -6.51 -23.93 -5.22
CA LYS A 121 -7.43 -24.94 -4.72
C LYS A 121 -6.90 -25.59 -3.46
N ASP A 122 -7.80 -26.20 -2.70
CA ASP A 122 -7.41 -26.98 -1.53
C ASP A 122 -6.46 -28.12 -1.92
N GLY A 123 -5.35 -28.23 -1.20
CA GLY A 123 -4.29 -29.21 -1.47
C GLY A 123 -3.29 -28.83 -2.57
N GLU A 124 -3.54 -27.77 -3.34
CA GLU A 124 -2.52 -27.21 -4.24
C GLU A 124 -1.40 -26.54 -3.42
N LYS A 125 -0.15 -26.79 -3.82
CA LYS A 125 0.98 -26.07 -3.21
C LYS A 125 1.00 -24.65 -3.76
N PRO A 126 1.04 -23.62 -2.88
CA PRO A 126 1.30 -22.26 -3.32
C PRO A 126 2.61 -22.19 -4.09
N VAL A 127 2.55 -21.65 -5.30
CA VAL A 127 3.71 -21.35 -6.13
C VAL A 127 3.83 -19.85 -6.29
N PHE A 128 4.92 -19.39 -6.87
CA PHE A 128 5.15 -17.96 -7.10
C PHE A 128 4.00 -17.30 -7.88
N TYR A 129 3.39 -18.02 -8.81
CA TYR A 129 2.22 -17.57 -9.56
C TYR A 129 0.93 -17.88 -8.79
N PRO A 130 -0.05 -16.96 -8.84
CA PRO A 130 -1.15 -16.89 -7.86
C PRO A 130 -2.35 -17.79 -8.16
N GLY A 131 -2.22 -18.84 -8.95
CA GLY A 131 -3.35 -19.69 -9.32
C GLY A 131 -4.32 -18.99 -10.27
N ASN A 132 -5.63 -19.27 -10.14
CA ASN A 132 -6.66 -18.74 -11.04
C ASN A 132 -7.34 -17.49 -10.49
N PHE A 133 -6.55 -16.41 -10.32
CA PHE A 133 -7.07 -15.16 -9.78
C PHE A 133 -8.08 -14.46 -10.71
N GLU A 134 -7.96 -14.60 -12.02
CA GLU A 134 -8.96 -14.08 -12.96
C GLU A 134 -10.36 -14.63 -12.64
N SER A 135 -10.46 -15.95 -12.48
CA SER A 135 -11.74 -16.59 -12.11
C SER A 135 -12.20 -16.18 -10.72
N GLU A 136 -11.28 -16.03 -9.77
CA GLU A 136 -11.58 -15.55 -8.41
C GLU A 136 -12.19 -14.15 -8.45
N LEU A 137 -11.57 -13.23 -9.18
CA LEU A 137 -12.05 -11.85 -9.31
C LEU A 137 -13.44 -11.80 -9.98
N ILE A 138 -13.56 -12.45 -11.14
CA ILE A 138 -14.77 -12.31 -11.99
C ILE A 138 -15.97 -13.07 -11.41
N HIS A 139 -15.76 -14.26 -10.85
CA HIS A 139 -16.87 -15.12 -10.43
C HIS A 139 -17.15 -15.14 -8.94
N ASN A 140 -16.25 -14.61 -8.10
CA ASN A 140 -16.47 -14.56 -6.65
C ASN A 140 -16.43 -13.12 -6.12
N ILE A 141 -15.35 -12.35 -6.34
CA ILE A 141 -15.16 -11.04 -5.71
C ILE A 141 -16.14 -10.02 -6.31
N ILE A 142 -16.17 -9.84 -7.62
CA ILE A 142 -17.08 -8.87 -8.27
C ILE A 142 -18.54 -9.12 -7.89
N PRO A 143 -19.08 -10.35 -8.01
CA PRO A 143 -20.45 -10.63 -7.59
C PRO A 143 -20.69 -10.41 -6.10
N TYR A 144 -19.73 -10.75 -5.23
CA TYR A 144 -19.83 -10.50 -3.81
C TYR A 144 -19.97 -8.99 -3.50
N ILE A 145 -19.11 -8.18 -4.11
CA ILE A 145 -19.14 -6.71 -3.92
C ILE A 145 -20.44 -6.12 -4.46
N GLU A 146 -20.88 -6.55 -5.65
CA GLU A 146 -22.11 -6.06 -6.26
C GLU A 146 -23.41 -6.45 -5.51
N ASN A 147 -23.37 -7.51 -4.72
CA ASN A 147 -24.50 -7.97 -3.92
C ASN A 147 -24.52 -7.38 -2.50
N ASN A 148 -23.37 -6.97 -1.97
CA ASN A 148 -23.26 -6.54 -0.57
C ASN A 148 -22.99 -5.05 -0.40
N PHE A 149 -22.59 -4.35 -1.48
CA PHE A 149 -22.30 -2.91 -1.44
C PHE A 149 -23.11 -2.14 -2.47
N ARG A 150 -23.34 -0.86 -2.20
CA ARG A 150 -24.02 0.03 -3.14
C ARG A 150 -23.07 0.47 -4.26
N VAL A 151 -23.01 -0.34 -5.30
CA VAL A 151 -22.14 -0.10 -6.47
C VAL A 151 -22.92 0.33 -7.71
N ARG A 152 -22.31 1.15 -8.54
CA ARG A 152 -22.71 1.37 -9.92
C ARG A 152 -22.17 0.17 -10.73
N LYS A 153 -23.08 -0.55 -11.38
CA LYS A 153 -22.71 -1.76 -12.14
C LYS A 153 -22.35 -1.41 -13.59
N GLY A 154 -21.51 -2.24 -14.15
CA GLY A 154 -21.11 -2.12 -15.55
C GLY A 154 -19.66 -1.68 -15.73
N ARG A 155 -19.20 -1.76 -16.97
CA ARG A 155 -17.83 -1.48 -17.39
C ARG A 155 -17.37 -0.09 -16.96
N ASP A 156 -18.16 0.92 -17.23
CA ASP A 156 -17.79 2.34 -17.05
C ASP A 156 -17.59 2.73 -15.57
N TYR A 157 -17.98 1.87 -14.66
CA TYR A 157 -17.87 2.04 -13.21
C TYR A 157 -16.95 1.02 -12.54
N ARG A 158 -16.10 0.34 -13.34
CA ARG A 158 -15.16 -0.66 -12.82
C ARG A 158 -13.77 -0.44 -13.36
N ALA A 159 -12.82 -0.27 -12.46
CA ALA A 159 -11.40 -0.15 -12.74
C ALA A 159 -10.60 -1.23 -12.03
N MET A 160 -9.45 -1.56 -12.56
CA MET A 160 -8.49 -2.46 -11.92
C MET A 160 -7.10 -1.84 -11.92
N ALA A 161 -6.38 -2.00 -10.80
CA ALA A 161 -4.99 -1.61 -10.69
C ALA A 161 -4.22 -2.56 -9.77
N GLY A 162 -2.91 -2.50 -9.84
CA GLY A 162 -2.07 -3.28 -8.94
C GLY A 162 -0.58 -2.98 -9.10
N LEU A 163 0.17 -3.39 -8.10
CA LEU A 163 1.63 -3.24 -8.05
C LEU A 163 2.34 -4.57 -8.32
N SER A 164 3.49 -4.53 -8.98
CA SER A 164 4.34 -5.72 -9.18
C SER A 164 3.57 -6.92 -9.75
N LEU A 165 3.41 -8.01 -9.02
CA LEU A 165 2.55 -9.13 -9.40
C LEU A 165 1.10 -8.68 -9.69
N GLY A 166 0.55 -7.78 -8.86
CA GLY A 166 -0.78 -7.21 -9.08
C GLY A 166 -0.87 -6.41 -10.37
N SER A 167 0.22 -5.81 -10.86
CA SER A 167 0.25 -5.18 -12.16
C SER A 167 0.16 -6.20 -13.31
N ALA A 168 0.86 -7.32 -13.19
CA ALA A 168 0.77 -8.41 -14.16
C ALA A 168 -0.63 -9.04 -14.18
N GLN A 169 -1.25 -9.22 -13.00
CA GLN A 169 -2.65 -9.65 -12.90
C GLN A 169 -3.60 -8.65 -13.55
N THR A 170 -3.39 -7.35 -13.30
CA THR A 170 -4.22 -6.28 -13.88
C THR A 170 -4.14 -6.31 -15.40
N THR A 171 -2.94 -6.34 -15.97
CA THR A 171 -2.77 -6.34 -17.43
C THR A 171 -3.33 -7.58 -18.08
N ASP A 172 -3.08 -8.77 -17.52
CA ASP A 172 -3.58 -10.04 -18.06
C ASP A 172 -5.12 -10.09 -18.03
N ILE A 173 -5.72 -9.78 -16.86
CA ILE A 173 -7.17 -9.84 -16.69
C ILE A 173 -7.87 -8.79 -17.55
N VAL A 174 -7.39 -7.55 -17.55
CA VAL A 174 -8.00 -6.48 -18.34
C VAL A 174 -7.85 -6.75 -19.84
N ALA A 175 -6.68 -7.21 -20.31
CA ALA A 175 -6.47 -7.55 -21.72
C ALA A 175 -7.44 -8.63 -22.25
N LYS A 176 -7.83 -9.56 -21.40
CA LYS A 176 -8.81 -10.61 -21.72
C LYS A 176 -10.26 -10.15 -21.58
N ASN A 177 -10.51 -9.16 -20.73
CA ASN A 177 -11.84 -8.78 -20.25
C ASN A 177 -12.11 -7.27 -20.41
N MET A 178 -11.72 -6.64 -21.52
CA MET A 178 -11.87 -5.19 -21.72
C MET A 178 -13.33 -4.70 -21.68
N LYS A 179 -14.29 -5.59 -21.86
CA LYS A 179 -15.73 -5.28 -21.69
C LYS A 179 -16.19 -5.23 -20.23
N LEU A 180 -15.32 -5.60 -19.29
CA LEU A 180 -15.63 -5.56 -17.86
C LEU A 180 -15.03 -4.35 -17.15
N PHE A 181 -13.95 -3.75 -17.70
CA PHE A 181 -13.22 -2.65 -17.06
C PHE A 181 -13.10 -1.45 -17.99
N SER A 182 -13.19 -0.25 -17.41
CA SER A 182 -12.96 1.02 -18.12
C SER A 182 -11.53 1.54 -17.97
N ALA A 183 -10.79 1.11 -16.94
CA ALA A 183 -9.46 1.63 -16.66
C ALA A 183 -8.51 0.54 -16.12
N ALA A 184 -7.23 0.71 -16.43
CA ALA A 184 -6.14 -0.13 -15.95
C ALA A 184 -5.01 0.74 -15.37
N GLY A 185 -4.58 0.42 -14.12
CA GLY A 185 -3.42 1.01 -13.45
C GLY A 185 -2.33 -0.04 -13.21
N VAL A 186 -1.15 0.18 -13.76
CA VAL A 186 -0.03 -0.76 -13.78
C VAL A 186 1.15 -0.13 -13.05
N PHE A 187 1.40 -0.55 -11.81
CA PHE A 187 2.42 0.06 -10.95
C PHE A 187 3.62 -0.87 -10.78
N SER A 188 4.81 -0.40 -11.14
CA SER A 188 6.09 -1.14 -11.05
C SER A 188 6.02 -2.54 -11.66
N GLY A 189 5.46 -2.63 -12.87
CA GLY A 189 5.43 -3.85 -13.64
C GLY A 189 4.85 -3.59 -15.02
N VAL A 190 5.50 -4.13 -16.06
CA VAL A 190 5.02 -4.02 -17.43
C VAL A 190 5.01 -5.41 -18.04
N ALA A 191 3.83 -5.98 -18.17
CA ALA A 191 3.58 -7.17 -18.98
C ALA A 191 3.40 -6.70 -20.43
N ILE A 192 4.51 -6.63 -21.18
CA ILE A 192 4.58 -6.00 -22.52
C ILE A 192 3.54 -6.62 -23.45
N HIS A 193 3.48 -7.94 -23.54
CA HIS A 193 2.57 -8.64 -24.44
C HIS A 193 1.09 -8.33 -24.15
N GLU A 194 0.70 -8.32 -22.89
CA GLU A 194 -0.68 -8.01 -22.44
C GLU A 194 -1.01 -6.54 -22.70
N MET A 195 -0.06 -5.64 -22.47
CA MET A 195 -0.23 -4.21 -22.78
C MET A 195 -0.36 -3.97 -24.29
N GLU A 196 0.39 -4.71 -25.12
CA GLU A 196 0.24 -4.69 -26.57
C GLU A 196 -1.16 -5.17 -27.00
N ARG A 197 -1.68 -6.23 -26.38
CA ARG A 197 -3.06 -6.72 -26.63
C ARG A 197 -4.12 -5.66 -26.27
N ILE A 198 -3.94 -4.93 -25.16
CA ILE A 198 -4.80 -3.77 -24.80
C ILE A 198 -4.71 -2.71 -25.89
N CYS A 199 -3.51 -2.37 -26.35
CA CYS A 199 -3.29 -1.40 -27.41
C CYS A 199 -3.93 -1.83 -28.73
N ASP A 200 -3.79 -3.08 -29.13
CA ASP A 200 -4.26 -3.62 -30.42
C ASP A 200 -5.76 -3.92 -30.43
N SER A 201 -6.42 -3.91 -29.27
CA SER A 201 -7.85 -4.19 -29.16
C SER A 201 -8.71 -3.13 -29.87
N LYS A 202 -9.87 -3.56 -30.39
CA LYS A 202 -10.91 -2.65 -30.87
C LYS A 202 -11.65 -1.92 -29.74
N GLU A 203 -11.72 -2.54 -28.56
CA GLU A 203 -12.21 -1.90 -27.35
C GLU A 203 -11.14 -0.94 -26.82
N THR A 204 -11.54 0.19 -26.30
CA THR A 204 -10.63 1.19 -25.70
C THR A 204 -10.90 1.30 -24.23
N LEU A 205 -9.85 1.44 -23.42
CA LEU A 205 -9.97 1.85 -22.02
C LEU A 205 -10.02 3.36 -21.94
N ASP A 206 -10.77 3.88 -20.98
CA ASP A 206 -10.85 5.32 -20.72
C ASP A 206 -9.55 5.83 -20.10
N VAL A 207 -8.89 4.98 -19.29
CA VAL A 207 -7.59 5.26 -18.67
C VAL A 207 -6.68 4.03 -18.78
N VAL A 208 -5.49 4.25 -19.31
CA VAL A 208 -4.34 3.34 -19.20
C VAL A 208 -3.24 4.11 -18.51
N PHE A 209 -2.88 3.68 -17.32
CA PHE A 209 -1.86 4.34 -16.50
C PHE A 209 -0.74 3.38 -16.15
N MET A 210 0.50 3.78 -16.35
CA MET A 210 1.70 3.04 -16.01
C MET A 210 2.59 3.89 -15.10
N SER A 211 3.25 3.26 -14.14
CA SER A 211 4.21 3.96 -13.29
C SER A 211 5.30 3.05 -12.75
N CYS A 212 6.45 3.64 -12.41
CA CYS A 212 7.54 2.93 -11.74
C CYS A 212 8.45 3.90 -10.97
N GLY A 213 9.35 3.34 -10.16
CA GLY A 213 10.48 4.06 -9.59
C GLY A 213 11.57 4.34 -10.64
N CYS A 214 12.31 5.44 -10.46
CA CYS A 214 13.35 5.85 -11.40
C CYS A 214 14.55 4.87 -11.45
N TYR A 215 14.71 4.04 -10.42
CA TYR A 215 15.75 3.01 -10.33
C TYR A 215 15.28 1.63 -10.81
N GLU A 216 14.09 1.51 -11.36
CA GLU A 216 13.54 0.30 -11.94
C GLU A 216 13.78 0.27 -13.46
N ASP A 217 15.05 0.20 -13.89
CA ASP A 217 15.48 0.41 -15.29
C ASP A 217 14.78 -0.49 -16.32
N GLN A 218 14.57 -1.77 -16.00
CA GLN A 218 13.91 -2.71 -16.90
C GLN A 218 12.43 -2.36 -17.10
N ILE A 219 11.73 -2.01 -16.01
CA ILE A 219 10.33 -1.62 -16.05
C ILE A 219 10.17 -0.31 -16.80
N ARG A 220 11.03 0.67 -16.52
CA ARG A 220 11.04 1.96 -17.19
C ARG A 220 11.28 1.83 -18.71
N THR A 221 12.17 0.92 -19.10
CA THR A 221 12.42 0.62 -20.52
C THR A 221 11.19 0.00 -21.19
N GLY A 222 10.54 -0.96 -20.52
CA GLY A 222 9.30 -1.55 -21.01
C GLY A 222 8.16 -0.54 -21.11
N MET A 223 8.02 0.36 -20.12
CA MET A 223 7.02 1.44 -20.17
C MET A 223 7.21 2.33 -21.41
N LYS A 224 8.43 2.75 -21.71
CA LYS A 224 8.73 3.54 -22.93
C LYS A 224 8.38 2.80 -24.22
N GLN A 225 8.62 1.50 -24.27
CA GLN A 225 8.25 0.68 -25.42
C GLN A 225 6.73 0.68 -25.62
N ILE A 226 5.97 0.55 -24.56
CA ILE A 226 4.51 0.57 -24.59
C ILE A 226 3.97 1.98 -24.94
N GLU A 227 4.53 3.04 -24.37
CA GLU A 227 4.20 4.42 -24.75
C GLU A 227 4.30 4.62 -26.26
N GLN A 228 5.44 4.23 -26.85
CA GLN A 228 5.66 4.37 -28.27
C GLN A 228 4.66 3.55 -29.11
N LYS A 229 4.27 2.35 -28.62
CA LYS A 229 3.26 1.55 -29.31
C LYS A 229 1.88 2.22 -29.26
N PHE A 230 1.47 2.77 -28.12
CA PHE A 230 0.20 3.49 -27.99
C PHE A 230 0.18 4.74 -28.88
N GLU A 231 1.27 5.52 -28.88
CA GLU A 231 1.42 6.68 -29.74
C GLU A 231 1.31 6.32 -31.23
N ASN A 232 2.03 5.28 -31.67
CA ASN A 232 1.97 4.78 -33.06
C ASN A 232 0.57 4.29 -33.46
N ALA A 233 -0.22 3.81 -32.50
CA ALA A 233 -1.60 3.38 -32.70
C ALA A 233 -2.62 4.53 -32.63
N GLY A 234 -2.17 5.77 -32.38
CA GLY A 234 -3.05 6.94 -32.14
C GLY A 234 -3.87 6.79 -30.86
N LYS A 235 -3.39 6.01 -29.89
CA LYS A 235 -4.03 5.80 -28.59
C LYS A 235 -3.22 6.48 -27.49
N TYR A 236 -3.89 6.71 -26.36
CA TYR A 236 -3.29 7.42 -25.26
C TYR A 236 -3.06 6.50 -24.06
N CYS A 237 -1.89 6.63 -23.43
CA CYS A 237 -1.60 6.09 -22.12
C CYS A 237 -0.82 7.13 -21.30
N ILE A 238 -0.92 7.03 -20.00
CA ILE A 238 -0.22 7.91 -19.06
C ILE A 238 0.91 7.14 -18.43
N SER A 239 2.11 7.71 -18.45
CA SER A 239 3.28 7.16 -17.76
C SER A 239 3.82 8.14 -16.75
N LYS A 240 4.18 7.62 -15.59
CA LYS A 240 4.81 8.38 -14.49
C LYS A 240 6.04 7.65 -13.96
N VAL A 241 7.09 8.39 -13.71
CA VAL A 241 8.31 7.88 -13.06
C VAL A 241 8.53 8.69 -11.79
N TYR A 242 8.63 8.01 -10.65
CA TYR A 242 8.85 8.63 -9.36
C TYR A 242 10.25 8.34 -8.86
N GLU A 243 10.80 9.21 -8.02
CA GLU A 243 12.02 8.92 -7.32
C GLU A 243 11.82 7.72 -6.40
N GLY A 244 12.68 6.69 -6.50
CA GLY A 244 12.64 5.47 -5.70
C GLY A 244 12.84 4.19 -6.51
N TYR A 245 12.70 3.09 -5.78
CA TYR A 245 12.85 1.72 -6.25
C TYR A 245 11.49 1.01 -6.35
N HIS A 246 11.51 -0.33 -6.25
CA HIS A 246 10.34 -1.21 -6.19
C HIS A 246 9.75 -1.20 -4.78
N GLU A 247 9.03 -0.15 -4.39
CA GLU A 247 8.71 0.15 -2.99
C GLU A 247 7.42 0.95 -2.78
N TRP A 248 6.90 0.91 -1.55
CA TRP A 248 5.60 1.44 -1.21
C TRP A 248 5.46 2.95 -1.43
N HIS A 249 6.48 3.77 -1.21
CA HIS A 249 6.33 5.20 -1.44
C HIS A 249 6.17 5.55 -2.92
N VAL A 250 6.73 4.76 -3.83
CA VAL A 250 6.49 4.84 -5.27
C VAL A 250 5.04 4.46 -5.57
N TRP A 251 4.56 3.36 -5.01
CA TRP A 251 3.21 2.86 -5.28
C TRP A 251 2.11 3.73 -4.69
N ARG A 252 2.34 4.38 -3.56
CA ARG A 252 1.44 5.40 -2.99
C ARG A 252 1.29 6.60 -3.93
N LYS A 253 2.38 7.11 -4.49
CA LYS A 253 2.37 8.17 -5.50
C LYS A 253 1.65 7.71 -6.77
N SER A 254 1.85 6.46 -7.16
CA SER A 254 1.15 5.85 -8.29
C SER A 254 -0.37 5.84 -8.09
N LEU A 255 -0.83 5.40 -6.93
CA LEU A 255 -2.25 5.41 -6.58
C LEU A 255 -2.80 6.84 -6.50
N TYR A 256 -2.06 7.76 -5.87
CA TYR A 256 -2.43 9.16 -5.74
C TYR A 256 -2.65 9.84 -7.09
N ASP A 257 -1.82 9.57 -8.09
CA ASP A 257 -1.95 10.16 -9.44
C ASP A 257 -2.95 9.40 -10.33
N PHE A 258 -3.18 8.10 -10.07
CA PHE A 258 -4.10 7.29 -10.85
C PHE A 258 -5.57 7.52 -10.47
N VAL A 259 -5.90 7.56 -9.19
CA VAL A 259 -7.29 7.69 -8.69
C VAL A 259 -8.02 8.91 -9.25
N PRO A 260 -7.41 10.11 -9.36
CA PRO A 260 -8.06 11.27 -9.94
C PRO A 260 -8.48 11.13 -11.40
N LEU A 261 -7.94 10.17 -12.12
CA LEU A 261 -8.27 9.93 -13.53
C LEU A 261 -9.52 9.07 -13.72
N LEU A 262 -9.95 8.37 -12.67
CA LEU A 262 -10.99 7.35 -12.75
C LEU A 262 -12.39 7.95 -12.75
N PHE A 263 -13.29 7.33 -13.52
CA PHE A 263 -14.73 7.54 -13.51
C PHE A 263 -15.20 8.99 -13.78
N ARG A 264 -14.36 9.81 -14.38
CA ARG A 264 -14.73 11.17 -14.76
C ARG A 264 -15.79 11.12 -15.86
N LYS A 265 -16.85 11.90 -15.71
CA LYS A 265 -17.84 12.05 -16.79
C LYS A 265 -17.16 12.68 -18.01
N ALA A 266 -17.37 12.10 -19.18
CA ALA A 266 -16.95 12.71 -20.44
C ALA A 266 -17.58 14.12 -20.53
N GLY A 267 -16.75 15.17 -20.60
CA GLY A 267 -17.20 16.56 -20.61
C GLY A 267 -16.87 17.40 -19.38
N ALA A 268 -16.26 16.83 -18.35
CA ALA A 268 -15.54 17.62 -17.35
C ALA A 268 -14.25 18.13 -18.02
N GLU A 269 -14.26 19.39 -18.39
CA GLU A 269 -13.12 20.06 -19.01
C GLU A 269 -11.88 19.84 -18.18
N THR A 270 -10.77 19.53 -18.85
CA THR A 270 -9.43 19.40 -18.28
C THR A 270 -8.84 20.77 -17.92
N ASP A 271 -9.68 21.77 -17.74
CA ASP A 271 -9.29 23.05 -17.24
C ASP A 271 -9.23 23.01 -15.71
N ASP A 272 -8.07 23.16 -15.24
CA ASP A 272 -7.60 23.16 -13.86
C ASP A 272 -7.10 21.79 -13.36
N ILE A 273 -5.85 21.49 -13.71
CA ILE A 273 -4.95 21.00 -12.68
C ILE A 273 -4.82 22.19 -11.72
N PRO A 274 -5.51 22.19 -10.57
CA PRO A 274 -5.49 23.37 -9.73
C PRO A 274 -4.16 23.44 -8.99
N GLY A 275 -3.14 23.99 -9.67
CA GLY A 275 -1.95 24.49 -9.00
C GLY A 275 -2.22 25.79 -8.21
N GLU A 276 -3.36 26.46 -8.41
CA GLU A 276 -3.57 27.80 -7.86
C GLU A 276 -4.80 27.98 -6.96
N ARG A 277 -5.73 27.03 -6.86
CA ARG A 277 -6.81 27.08 -5.86
C ARG A 277 -6.46 26.55 -4.48
N THR A 278 -5.29 25.99 -4.31
CA THR A 278 -4.77 25.47 -3.01
C THR A 278 -4.48 26.59 -1.99
N ALA A 279 -4.66 27.85 -2.36
CA ALA A 279 -4.35 28.97 -1.46
C ALA A 279 -5.51 29.42 -0.56
N ARG A 280 -6.68 28.74 -0.60
CA ARG A 280 -7.87 29.17 0.16
C ARG A 280 -8.55 28.13 1.02
N ILE A 281 -8.13 26.89 1.01
CA ILE A 281 -8.41 26.03 2.16
C ILE A 281 -7.46 26.56 3.22
N THR A 282 -8.02 27.34 4.11
CA THR A 282 -7.35 27.91 5.25
C THR A 282 -6.28 26.98 5.71
N ARG A 283 -5.10 27.51 5.90
CA ARG A 283 -4.05 26.98 6.79
C ARG A 283 -4.61 26.83 8.21
N GLN A 284 -5.71 26.12 8.37
CA GLN A 284 -5.99 25.43 9.61
C GLN A 284 -4.83 24.48 9.75
N ARG A 285 -4.04 24.73 10.75
CA ARG A 285 -2.89 23.96 11.15
C ARG A 285 -3.20 22.49 10.92
N LEU A 286 -2.70 21.95 9.82
CA LEU A 286 -2.47 20.52 9.72
C LEU A 286 -1.50 20.23 10.89
N GLN A 287 -2.03 19.88 12.04
CA GLN A 287 -1.22 19.35 13.10
C GLN A 287 -0.56 18.14 12.46
N ARG A 288 0.76 18.21 12.32
CA ARG A 288 1.53 17.03 11.96
C ARG A 288 1.17 15.98 12.98
N GLN A 289 0.47 14.96 12.56
CA GLN A 289 0.26 13.82 13.42
C GLN A 289 1.63 13.23 13.69
N THR A 290 1.89 12.94 14.95
CA THR A 290 3.12 12.27 15.34
C THR A 290 3.12 10.85 14.76
N MET A 291 4.29 10.26 14.62
CA MET A 291 4.40 8.85 14.19
C MET A 291 3.59 7.93 15.12
N GLU A 292 3.51 8.26 16.39
CA GLU A 292 2.71 7.57 17.40
C GLU A 292 1.22 7.59 17.08
N GLU A 293 0.68 8.74 16.71
CA GLU A 293 -0.74 8.86 16.33
C GLU A 293 -1.08 8.06 15.07
N GLN A 294 -0.16 7.97 14.13
CA GLN A 294 -0.33 7.16 12.93
C GLN A 294 -0.30 5.65 13.24
N ILE A 295 0.59 5.22 14.10
CA ILE A 295 0.65 3.85 14.59
C ILE A 295 -0.63 3.51 15.37
N LEU A 296 -1.08 4.41 16.25
CA LEU A 296 -2.28 4.25 17.06
C LEU A 296 -3.56 4.04 16.23
N MET A 297 -3.64 4.57 15.03
CA MET A 297 -4.79 4.36 14.16
C MET A 297 -4.89 2.93 13.62
N PHE A 298 -3.76 2.22 13.52
CA PHE A 298 -3.71 0.88 12.93
C PHE A 298 -3.59 -0.23 13.97
N ASP A 299 -3.11 0.09 15.18
CA ASP A 299 -2.92 -0.89 16.23
C ASP A 299 -3.43 -0.36 17.59
N PRO A 300 -4.58 -0.85 18.07
CA PRO A 300 -5.15 -0.42 19.34
C PRO A 300 -4.24 -0.74 20.55
N VAL A 301 -3.27 -1.65 20.41
CA VAL A 301 -2.30 -1.96 21.46
C VAL A 301 -1.40 -0.77 21.76
N TYR A 302 -1.03 -0.01 20.74
CA TYR A 302 -0.20 1.17 20.90
C TYR A 302 -0.85 2.35 21.61
N ARG A 303 -2.16 2.39 21.76
CA ARG A 303 -2.87 3.46 22.49
C ARG A 303 -2.45 3.61 23.96
N GLN A 304 -1.78 2.62 24.51
CA GLN A 304 -1.34 2.61 25.90
C GLN A 304 0.15 2.93 26.06
N ILE A 305 0.90 3.04 24.96
CA ILE A 305 2.34 3.22 24.98
C ILE A 305 2.66 4.70 24.72
N ARG A 306 3.18 5.39 25.72
CA ARG A 306 3.72 6.74 25.58
C ARG A 306 5.24 6.67 25.56
N PHE A 307 5.82 7.19 24.50
CA PHE A 307 7.26 7.41 24.44
C PHE A 307 7.59 8.72 25.16
N GLU A 308 8.31 8.65 26.27
CA GLU A 308 8.95 9.83 26.83
C GLU A 308 10.23 10.10 26.08
N THR A 309 10.40 11.31 25.57
CA THR A 309 11.63 11.74 24.92
C THR A 309 12.40 12.70 25.83
N ASP A 310 13.74 12.66 25.76
CA ASP A 310 14.59 13.66 26.40
C ASP A 310 14.51 15.01 25.64
N GLU A 311 15.18 16.04 26.17
CA GLU A 311 15.21 17.38 25.57
C GLU A 311 15.79 17.40 24.14
N ALA A 312 16.49 16.35 23.71
CA ALA A 312 17.02 16.17 22.36
C ALA A 312 16.12 15.31 21.46
N GLY A 313 14.88 14.98 21.92
CA GLY A 313 13.95 14.14 21.15
C GLY A 313 14.33 12.66 21.09
N ARG A 314 15.28 12.21 21.93
CA ARG A 314 15.68 10.82 22.02
C ARG A 314 14.79 10.11 23.04
N PRO A 315 14.45 8.83 22.84
CA PRO A 315 13.72 8.07 23.83
C PRO A 315 14.41 8.15 25.19
N ALA A 316 13.77 8.79 26.17
CA ALA A 316 14.33 8.97 27.50
C ALA A 316 14.14 7.70 28.30
N GLY A 317 15.19 7.04 28.61
CA GLY A 317 15.57 6.06 29.63
C GLY A 317 14.54 5.22 30.40
N LYS A 318 13.27 5.43 30.25
CA LYS A 318 12.21 4.57 30.81
C LYS A 318 11.24 4.21 29.70
N TYR A 319 11.45 3.05 29.15
CA TYR A 319 10.47 2.38 28.29
C TYR A 319 9.72 1.34 29.13
N PRO A 320 8.92 1.78 30.13
CA PRO A 320 8.42 0.85 31.13
C PRO A 320 7.55 -0.25 30.54
N ASP A 321 7.01 -0.01 29.36
CA ASP A 321 5.95 -0.85 28.82
C ASP A 321 6.20 -1.38 27.41
N ILE A 322 7.38 -1.12 26.81
CA ILE A 322 7.74 -1.66 25.50
C ILE A 322 8.95 -2.57 25.64
N PRO A 323 8.74 -3.88 25.72
CA PRO A 323 9.82 -4.84 25.79
C PRO A 323 10.67 -4.86 24.50
N HIS A 324 10.07 -4.60 23.34
CA HIS A 324 10.75 -4.57 22.06
C HIS A 324 10.20 -3.43 21.22
N GLY A 325 10.93 -2.97 20.22
CA GLY A 325 10.38 -2.00 19.29
C GLY A 325 11.39 -1.14 18.58
N ILE A 326 10.84 -0.23 17.80
CA ILE A 326 11.58 0.78 17.07
C ILE A 326 10.89 2.11 17.34
N CYS A 327 11.70 3.11 17.65
CA CYS A 327 11.28 4.49 17.77
C CYS A 327 12.06 5.34 16.77
N ILE A 328 11.39 6.20 16.05
CA ILE A 328 12.04 7.19 15.18
C ILE A 328 12.11 8.51 15.92
N THR A 329 13.32 9.02 16.06
CA THR A 329 13.54 10.35 16.64
C THR A 329 13.16 11.45 15.65
N GLU A 330 12.94 12.68 16.14
CA GLU A 330 12.69 13.85 15.29
C GLU A 330 13.83 14.12 14.29
N GLN A 331 15.05 13.64 14.60
CA GLN A 331 16.22 13.74 13.73
C GLN A 331 16.28 12.64 12.66
N GLY A 332 15.27 11.74 12.60
CA GLY A 332 15.23 10.66 11.64
C GLY A 332 16.19 9.51 11.94
N THR A 333 16.53 9.31 13.21
CA THR A 333 17.31 8.16 13.70
C THR A 333 16.36 7.09 14.22
N ALA A 334 16.53 5.84 13.81
CA ALA A 334 15.79 4.73 14.39
C ALA A 334 16.53 4.18 15.62
N VAL A 335 15.87 4.22 16.76
CA VAL A 335 16.31 3.53 17.97
C VAL A 335 15.62 2.16 17.99
N VAL A 336 16.42 1.10 17.91
CA VAL A 336 15.94 -0.27 17.94
C VAL A 336 16.17 -0.90 19.30
N CYS A 337 15.18 -1.66 19.78
CA CYS A 337 15.24 -2.35 21.06
C CYS A 337 14.71 -3.79 20.90
N PHE A 338 15.44 -4.77 21.40
CA PHE A 338 15.12 -6.18 21.27
C PHE A 338 15.39 -6.96 22.57
N GLU A 339 14.42 -7.76 22.99
CA GLU A 339 14.58 -8.62 24.17
C GLU A 339 15.18 -9.95 23.77
N ALA A 340 16.35 -10.23 24.33
CA ALA A 340 17.04 -11.50 24.14
C ALA A 340 17.94 -11.77 25.36
N PRO A 341 17.36 -12.15 26.51
CA PRO A 341 18.08 -12.26 27.78
C PRO A 341 19.22 -13.26 27.73
N GLU A 342 19.08 -14.33 27.00
CA GLU A 342 20.08 -15.41 26.88
C GLU A 342 21.06 -15.17 25.72
N ALA A 343 20.90 -14.09 24.93
CA ALA A 343 21.78 -13.85 23.81
C ALA A 343 23.16 -13.32 24.26
N VAL A 344 24.19 -13.79 23.55
CA VAL A 344 25.56 -13.31 23.71
C VAL A 344 25.84 -12.12 22.77
N SER A 345 25.12 -12.08 21.65
CA SER A 345 25.17 -10.98 20.68
C SER A 345 23.81 -10.78 20.03
N VAL A 346 23.48 -9.52 19.75
CA VAL A 346 22.29 -9.18 18.95
C VAL A 346 22.71 -8.13 17.93
N GLU A 347 22.21 -8.29 16.72
CA GLU A 347 22.41 -7.37 15.61
C GLU A 347 21.06 -7.02 15.00
N ALA A 348 20.93 -5.81 14.44
CA ALA A 348 19.75 -5.37 13.71
C ALA A 348 20.15 -4.81 12.35
N THR A 349 19.27 -4.93 11.37
CA THR A 349 19.45 -4.32 10.04
C THR A 349 18.14 -3.78 9.53
N LEU A 350 18.23 -2.75 8.69
CA LEU A 350 17.14 -2.27 7.86
C LEU A 350 17.27 -2.87 6.47
N ASP A 351 16.17 -3.44 5.97
CA ASP A 351 16.06 -3.98 4.61
C ASP A 351 17.14 -5.02 4.27
N GLY A 352 17.72 -5.66 5.28
CA GLY A 352 18.72 -6.71 5.11
C GLY A 352 20.08 -6.23 4.59
N LYS A 353 20.36 -4.92 4.61
CA LYS A 353 21.61 -4.36 4.06
C LYS A 353 22.79 -4.59 5.00
N GLU A 354 23.01 -3.71 5.94
CA GLU A 354 24.12 -3.76 6.88
C GLU A 354 23.61 -4.07 8.28
N PHE A 355 24.28 -5.00 8.99
CA PHE A 355 23.92 -5.35 10.37
C PHE A 355 24.65 -4.47 11.37
N LEU A 356 23.88 -3.77 12.18
CA LEU A 356 24.35 -3.01 13.34
C LEU A 356 24.38 -3.92 14.56
N LYS A 357 25.52 -3.97 15.27
CA LYS A 357 25.59 -4.63 16.57
C LYS A 357 24.90 -3.79 17.65
N LEU A 358 23.93 -4.41 18.31
CA LEU A 358 23.26 -3.82 19.44
C LEU A 358 24.10 -3.97 20.72
N ARG A 359 23.86 -3.08 21.67
CA ARG A 359 24.47 -3.11 23.01
C ARG A 359 23.44 -3.61 24.02
N LYS A 360 23.92 -4.30 25.05
CA LYS A 360 23.06 -4.64 26.20
C LYS A 360 22.58 -3.34 26.83
N ASP A 361 21.26 -3.26 27.06
CA ASP A 361 20.67 -2.14 27.77
C ASP A 361 21.14 -2.19 29.23
N GLN A 362 21.63 -1.06 29.76
CA GLN A 362 22.18 -0.98 31.10
C GLN A 362 21.11 -0.93 32.18
N GLU A 363 19.92 -0.43 31.83
CA GLU A 363 18.83 -0.23 32.76
C GLU A 363 17.80 -1.39 32.71
N ARG A 364 17.76 -2.11 31.60
CA ARG A 364 16.82 -3.21 31.38
C ARG A 364 17.55 -4.52 31.12
N GLN A 365 17.52 -5.37 32.14
CA GLN A 365 18.12 -6.70 32.02
C GLN A 365 17.45 -7.52 30.94
N GLY A 366 18.26 -8.12 30.05
CA GLY A 366 17.77 -8.94 28.93
C GLY A 366 17.47 -8.19 27.64
N TYR A 367 17.56 -6.86 27.63
CA TYR A 367 17.33 -6.03 26.46
C TYR A 367 18.63 -5.62 25.77
N TRP A 368 18.50 -5.41 24.45
CA TRP A 368 19.56 -4.94 23.58
C TRP A 368 19.06 -3.73 22.80
N THR A 369 19.89 -2.69 22.67
CA THR A 369 19.52 -1.44 22.02
C THR A 369 20.60 -0.93 21.08
N GLY A 370 20.22 -0.13 20.10
CA GLY A 370 21.14 0.54 19.17
C GLY A 370 20.42 1.57 18.31
N GLU A 371 21.21 2.38 17.63
CA GLU A 371 20.72 3.48 16.78
C GLU A 371 21.15 3.26 15.34
N ILE A 372 20.19 3.37 14.41
CA ILE A 372 20.42 3.33 12.97
C ILE A 372 20.20 4.74 12.44
N HIS A 373 21.24 5.32 11.87
CA HIS A 373 21.28 6.70 11.38
C HIS A 373 21.11 6.76 9.85
N ASN A 374 20.84 7.98 9.34
CA ASN A 374 20.77 8.28 7.90
C ASN A 374 19.74 7.41 7.15
N ILE A 375 18.59 7.20 7.76
CA ILE A 375 17.52 6.42 7.15
C ILE A 375 16.85 7.28 6.07
N THR A 376 16.74 6.73 4.88
CA THR A 376 16.04 7.38 3.78
C THR A 376 14.53 7.40 4.05
N PRO A 377 13.80 8.43 3.59
CA PRO A 377 12.34 8.39 3.62
C PRO A 377 11.81 7.15 2.89
N GLY A 378 10.78 6.52 3.45
CA GLY A 378 10.17 5.34 2.86
C GLY A 378 9.76 4.29 3.89
N TYR A 379 9.33 3.17 3.38
CA TYR A 379 8.93 2.00 4.16
C TYR A 379 10.13 1.06 4.34
N HIS A 380 10.42 0.68 5.60
CA HIS A 380 11.59 -0.13 5.94
C HIS A 380 11.19 -1.39 6.70
N ASN A 381 11.87 -2.49 6.39
CA ASN A 381 11.80 -3.73 7.13
C ASN A 381 12.96 -3.80 8.12
N VAL A 382 12.65 -4.22 9.34
CA VAL A 382 13.67 -4.48 10.37
C VAL A 382 13.86 -5.97 10.56
N TYR A 383 15.10 -6.40 10.63
CA TYR A 383 15.48 -7.77 10.92
C TYR A 383 16.48 -7.80 12.07
N PHE A 384 16.36 -8.83 12.91
CA PHE A 384 17.29 -9.06 14.02
C PHE A 384 18.03 -10.39 13.85
N ARG A 385 19.23 -10.42 14.37
CA ARG A 385 20.06 -11.63 14.46
C ARG A 385 20.53 -11.79 15.89
N ALA A 386 20.23 -12.93 16.52
CA ALA A 386 20.70 -13.28 17.87
C ALA A 386 21.67 -14.45 17.77
N ASN A 387 22.86 -14.32 18.35
CA ASN A 387 23.91 -15.34 18.34
C ASN A 387 24.25 -15.86 16.93
N GLY A 388 24.24 -14.97 15.93
CA GLY A 388 24.51 -15.32 14.54
C GLY A 388 23.35 -16.00 13.80
N THR A 389 22.21 -16.23 14.45
CA THR A 389 21.02 -16.81 13.84
C THR A 389 20.00 -15.71 13.57
N ASP A 390 19.48 -15.66 12.35
CA ASP A 390 18.45 -14.69 11.99
C ASP A 390 17.19 -14.98 12.81
N VAL A 391 16.85 -14.00 13.65
CA VAL A 391 15.56 -13.95 14.33
C VAL A 391 14.68 -13.12 13.45
N ILE A 392 13.84 -13.80 12.70
CA ILE A 392 12.90 -13.11 11.83
C ILE A 392 11.70 -12.75 12.69
N ASN A 393 11.65 -11.50 13.05
CA ASN A 393 10.48 -10.89 13.68
C ASN A 393 9.46 -10.52 12.64
#